data_d871ae2ef562cd081cb957af17528a36
#
_entry.id   d871ae2ef562cd081cb957af17528a36
#
_cell.length_a   1.000
_cell.length_b   1.000
_cell.length_c   1.000
_cell.angle_alpha   90.00
_cell.angle_beta   90.00
_cell.angle_gamma   90.00
#
_symmetry.space_group_name_H-M   'P 1'
#
loop_
_entity.id
_entity.type
_entity.pdbx_description
1 polymer ?
#
loop_
_entity_poly.entity_id
_entity_poly.type
_entity_poly.pdbx_seq_one_letter_code
_entity_poly.pdbx_strand_id
1 'polypeptide(L)'
;MSSTTVLITGANRGLGLGLLQRYLAQPNHTVIAGNRNPAHPSSQALAKLPKGEGSKLIVVKIDASVEEDASIAIKELQDHHGIDHLDIVIANAGVAYTYPSVAELKLDDLRGHMGPNVYGFVTLYQATRALLQKSQREPIFTPIGSSAGCIVCVYPANFSLYIHRVS
;
A
#
# COMPACT_ATOMS: atom_id res chain seq x y z
N MET A 1 0.99 18.69 -19.58
CA MET A 1 1.91 17.80 -18.84
C MET A 1 1.18 16.50 -18.57
N SER A 2 1.82 15.33 -18.75
CA SER A 2 1.18 14.05 -18.45
C SER A 2 0.85 13.94 -16.95
N SER A 3 -0.32 13.39 -16.62
CA SER A 3 -0.73 13.13 -15.23
C SER A 3 0.23 12.14 -14.57
N THR A 4 0.54 12.31 -13.29
CA THR A 4 1.27 11.33 -12.49
C THR A 4 0.28 10.38 -11.83
N THR A 5 0.41 9.07 -12.05
CA THR A 5 -0.49 8.04 -11.52
C THR A 5 0.16 7.31 -10.36
N VAL A 6 -0.42 7.44 -9.15
CA VAL A 6 0.12 6.93 -7.89
C VAL A 6 -0.88 5.98 -7.24
N LEU A 7 -0.46 4.76 -6.92
CA LEU A 7 -1.24 3.79 -6.13
C LEU A 7 -0.65 3.66 -4.72
N ILE A 8 -1.49 3.80 -3.70
CA ILE A 8 -1.09 3.67 -2.28
C ILE A 8 -2.02 2.67 -1.59
N THR A 9 -1.47 1.60 -1.02
CA THR A 9 -2.27 0.64 -0.25
C THR A 9 -2.38 1.07 1.22
N GLY A 10 -3.53 0.77 1.87
CA GLY A 10 -3.80 1.18 3.24
C GLY A 10 -3.84 2.70 3.41
N ALA A 11 -4.43 3.41 2.43
CA ALA A 11 -4.39 4.86 2.31
C ALA A 11 -5.46 5.61 3.12
N ASN A 12 -6.29 4.92 3.90
CA ASN A 12 -7.41 5.52 4.63
C ASN A 12 -7.07 5.97 6.07
N ARG A 13 -5.84 5.75 6.54
CA ARG A 13 -5.37 6.16 7.87
C ARG A 13 -3.85 6.25 7.94
N GLY A 14 -3.36 6.85 9.04
CA GLY A 14 -1.93 6.85 9.40
C GLY A 14 -1.04 7.41 8.28
N LEU A 15 0.12 6.78 8.09
CA LEU A 15 1.12 7.21 7.10
C LEU A 15 0.58 7.17 5.67
N GLY A 16 -0.18 6.13 5.31
CA GLY A 16 -0.80 6.00 3.99
C GLY A 16 -1.73 7.17 3.66
N LEU A 17 -2.54 7.63 4.63
CA LEU A 17 -3.40 8.81 4.47
C LEU A 17 -2.57 10.08 4.27
N GLY A 18 -1.52 10.28 5.08
CA GLY A 18 -0.63 11.43 4.95
C GLY A 18 0.06 11.50 3.58
N LEU A 19 0.50 10.35 3.06
CA LEU A 19 1.08 10.25 1.71
C LEU A 19 0.03 10.57 0.64
N LEU A 20 -1.16 9.95 0.74
CA LEU A 20 -2.27 10.20 -0.18
C LEU A 20 -2.62 11.68 -0.26
N GLN A 21 -2.76 12.36 0.87
CA GLN A 21 -3.06 13.79 0.92
C GLN A 21 -2.00 14.63 0.21
N ARG A 22 -0.72 14.31 0.39
CA ARG A 22 0.39 15.04 -0.24
C ARG A 22 0.39 14.88 -1.75
N TYR A 23 0.20 13.66 -2.26
CA TYR A 23 0.10 13.44 -3.71
C TYR A 23 -1.17 14.06 -4.30
N LEU A 24 -2.30 13.94 -3.60
CA LEU A 24 -3.58 14.47 -4.07
C LEU A 24 -3.61 16.01 -4.15
N ALA A 25 -2.84 16.69 -3.29
CA ALA A 25 -2.69 18.15 -3.30
C ALA A 25 -1.81 18.68 -4.45
N GLN A 26 -1.01 17.81 -5.10
CA GLN A 26 -0.22 18.21 -6.26
C GLN A 26 -1.11 18.35 -7.49
N PRO A 27 -0.80 19.23 -8.44
CA PRO A 27 -1.56 19.35 -9.68
C PRO A 27 -1.35 18.15 -10.62
N ASN A 28 -2.38 17.82 -11.39
CA ASN A 28 -2.33 16.76 -12.42
C ASN A 28 -1.89 15.39 -11.88
N HIS A 29 -2.41 14.98 -10.71
CA HIS A 29 -2.17 13.65 -10.15
C HIS A 29 -3.44 12.79 -10.19
N THR A 30 -3.29 11.54 -10.59
CA THR A 30 -4.29 10.49 -10.38
C THR A 30 -3.84 9.66 -9.19
N VAL A 31 -4.50 9.84 -8.04
CA VAL A 31 -4.14 9.13 -6.81
C VAL A 31 -5.14 8.01 -6.56
N ILE A 32 -4.63 6.79 -6.43
CA ILE A 32 -5.42 5.58 -6.24
C ILE A 32 -5.21 5.10 -4.81
N ALA A 33 -6.29 5.03 -4.05
CA ALA A 33 -6.32 4.51 -2.69
C ALA A 33 -6.77 3.04 -2.71
N GLY A 34 -5.83 2.10 -2.52
CA GLY A 34 -6.13 0.69 -2.32
C GLY A 34 -6.46 0.42 -0.84
N ASN A 35 -7.74 0.27 -0.51
CA ASN A 35 -8.19 0.09 0.87
C ASN A 35 -8.90 -1.25 1.04
N ARG A 36 -8.70 -1.91 2.19
CA ARG A 36 -9.33 -3.19 2.52
C ARG A 36 -10.87 -3.16 2.40
N ASN A 37 -11.47 -2.06 2.82
CA ASN A 37 -12.92 -1.84 2.72
C ASN A 37 -13.22 -0.41 2.22
N PRO A 38 -13.56 -0.24 0.93
CA PRO A 38 -13.95 1.06 0.38
C PRO A 38 -15.21 1.65 1.02
N ALA A 39 -16.12 0.81 1.52
CA ALA A 39 -17.35 1.26 2.18
C ALA A 39 -17.13 1.72 3.64
N HIS A 40 -15.97 1.47 4.23
CA HIS A 40 -15.66 1.92 5.58
C HIS A 40 -15.66 3.46 5.65
N PRO A 41 -16.20 4.09 6.73
CA PRO A 41 -16.28 5.55 6.85
C PRO A 41 -14.95 6.28 6.60
N SER A 42 -13.82 5.71 7.04
CA SER A 42 -12.50 6.31 6.78
C SER A 42 -12.08 6.28 5.30
N SER A 43 -12.54 5.30 4.52
CA SER A 43 -12.30 5.26 3.07
C SER A 43 -13.22 6.24 2.34
N GLN A 44 -14.47 6.34 2.76
CA GLN A 44 -15.44 7.29 2.20
C GLN A 44 -15.05 8.75 2.49
N ALA A 45 -14.46 9.03 3.65
CA ALA A 45 -13.98 10.35 4.01
C ALA A 45 -12.90 10.89 3.06
N LEU A 46 -12.18 10.02 2.34
CA LEU A 46 -11.15 10.42 1.37
C LEU A 46 -11.74 11.27 0.23
N ALA A 47 -13.00 11.08 -0.13
CA ALA A 47 -13.67 11.85 -1.19
C ALA A 47 -13.74 13.35 -0.90
N LYS A 48 -13.72 13.73 0.39
CA LYS A 48 -13.79 15.13 0.87
C LYS A 48 -12.43 15.82 0.96
N LEU A 49 -11.34 15.12 0.68
CA LEU A 49 -10.01 15.71 0.74
C LEU A 49 -9.82 16.78 -0.36
N PRO A 50 -9.07 17.86 -0.05
CA PRO A 50 -8.71 18.85 -1.05
C PRO A 50 -7.84 18.21 -2.13
N LYS A 51 -8.05 18.66 -3.37
CA LYS A 51 -7.35 18.14 -4.55
C LYS A 51 -6.63 19.29 -5.24
N GLY A 52 -5.43 19.04 -5.73
CA GLY A 52 -4.74 19.94 -6.63
C GLY A 52 -5.49 20.09 -7.96
N GLU A 53 -5.17 21.13 -8.70
CA GLU A 53 -5.78 21.38 -10.02
C GLU A 53 -5.57 20.19 -10.96
N GLY A 54 -6.63 19.71 -11.58
CA GLY A 54 -6.59 18.56 -12.49
C GLY A 54 -6.35 17.21 -11.79
N SER A 55 -6.30 17.16 -10.45
CA SER A 55 -6.07 15.92 -9.73
C SER A 55 -7.36 15.19 -9.39
N LYS A 56 -7.30 13.87 -9.39
CA LYS A 56 -8.43 12.99 -9.10
C LYS A 56 -8.05 11.88 -8.11
N LEU A 57 -9.03 11.43 -7.34
CA LEU A 57 -8.93 10.31 -6.41
C LEU A 57 -9.79 9.15 -6.91
N ILE A 58 -9.22 7.97 -6.91
CA ILE A 58 -9.92 6.70 -7.15
C ILE A 58 -9.74 5.84 -5.90
N VAL A 59 -10.80 5.18 -5.44
CA VAL A 59 -10.74 4.25 -4.30
C VAL A 59 -11.13 2.87 -4.79
N VAL A 60 -10.24 1.90 -4.61
CA VAL A 60 -10.46 0.50 -4.99
C VAL A 60 -10.26 -0.42 -3.79
N LYS A 61 -10.85 -1.61 -3.87
CA LYS A 61 -10.66 -2.63 -2.85
C LYS A 61 -9.30 -3.30 -3.05
N ILE A 62 -8.41 -3.22 -2.05
CA ILE A 62 -7.21 -4.04 -1.94
C ILE A 62 -7.04 -4.43 -0.48
N ASP A 63 -7.38 -5.67 -0.14
CA ASP A 63 -7.01 -6.30 1.12
C ASP A 63 -5.70 -7.07 0.92
N ALA A 64 -4.64 -6.62 1.57
CA ALA A 64 -3.34 -7.27 1.47
C ALA A 64 -3.30 -8.71 2.02
N SER A 65 -4.37 -9.15 2.71
CA SER A 65 -4.52 -10.53 3.20
C SER A 65 -5.19 -11.45 2.17
N VAL A 66 -5.69 -10.90 1.06
CA VAL A 66 -6.39 -11.63 -0.01
C VAL A 66 -5.56 -11.58 -1.28
N GLU A 67 -5.09 -12.72 -1.73
CA GLU A 67 -4.11 -12.82 -2.82
C GLU A 67 -4.63 -12.23 -4.14
N GLU A 68 -5.90 -12.39 -4.45
CA GLU A 68 -6.53 -11.97 -5.70
C GLU A 68 -6.90 -10.49 -5.74
N ASP A 69 -7.05 -9.83 -4.59
CA ASP A 69 -7.57 -8.46 -4.51
C ASP A 69 -6.74 -7.46 -5.33
N ALA A 70 -5.42 -7.60 -5.31
CA ALA A 70 -4.55 -6.71 -6.08
C ALA A 70 -4.79 -6.85 -7.59
N SER A 71 -4.89 -8.08 -8.11
CA SER A 71 -5.12 -8.33 -9.53
C SER A 71 -6.51 -7.89 -9.98
N ILE A 72 -7.54 -8.11 -9.15
CA ILE A 72 -8.91 -7.65 -9.39
C ILE A 72 -8.96 -6.12 -9.45
N ALA A 73 -8.32 -5.44 -8.49
CA ALA A 73 -8.27 -3.99 -8.46
C ALA A 73 -7.55 -3.40 -9.69
N ILE A 74 -6.44 -3.98 -10.13
CA ILE A 74 -5.75 -3.52 -11.33
C ILE A 74 -6.63 -3.69 -12.57
N LYS A 75 -7.35 -4.78 -12.69
CA LYS A 75 -8.31 -4.98 -13.77
C LYS A 75 -9.44 -3.94 -13.72
N GLU A 76 -10.03 -3.69 -12.56
CA GLU A 76 -11.03 -2.65 -12.36
C GLU A 76 -10.52 -1.27 -12.78
N LEU A 77 -9.28 -0.92 -12.40
CA LEU A 77 -8.65 0.35 -12.76
C LEU A 77 -8.49 0.51 -14.28
N GLN A 78 -8.15 -0.57 -14.99
CA GLN A 78 -8.02 -0.56 -16.43
C GLN A 78 -9.39 -0.48 -17.13
N ASP A 79 -10.33 -1.34 -16.74
CA ASP A 79 -11.60 -1.49 -17.42
C ASP A 79 -12.57 -0.33 -17.18
N HIS A 80 -12.58 0.23 -15.95
CA HIS A 80 -13.57 1.22 -15.52
C HIS A 80 -13.02 2.62 -15.28
N HIS A 81 -11.72 2.77 -15.06
CA HIS A 81 -11.10 4.06 -14.76
C HIS A 81 -10.11 4.54 -15.82
N GLY A 82 -9.85 3.73 -16.86
CA GLY A 82 -8.96 4.07 -17.97
C GLY A 82 -7.50 4.23 -17.51
N ILE A 83 -7.07 3.51 -16.48
CA ILE A 83 -5.68 3.54 -16.02
C ILE A 83 -4.86 2.61 -16.89
N ASP A 84 -4.00 3.16 -17.70
CA ASP A 84 -3.13 2.44 -18.64
C ASP A 84 -1.67 2.31 -18.17
N HIS A 85 -1.25 3.09 -17.16
CA HIS A 85 0.07 3.04 -16.54
C HIS A 85 0.02 3.41 -15.06
N LEU A 86 1.07 3.05 -14.33
CA LEU A 86 1.35 3.51 -12.97
C LEU A 86 2.78 4.06 -12.92
N ASP A 87 2.96 5.24 -12.33
CA ASP A 87 4.27 5.83 -12.15
C ASP A 87 4.86 5.45 -10.79
N ILE A 88 4.00 5.42 -9.75
CA ILE A 88 4.43 5.16 -8.37
C ILE A 88 3.46 4.18 -7.72
N VAL A 89 3.99 3.12 -7.12
CA VAL A 89 3.24 2.21 -6.26
C VAL A 89 3.87 2.21 -4.88
N ILE A 90 3.07 2.55 -3.85
CA ILE A 90 3.50 2.55 -2.45
C ILE A 90 2.79 1.41 -1.72
N ALA A 91 3.54 0.35 -1.45
CA ALA A 91 3.11 -0.79 -0.66
C ALA A 91 3.15 -0.41 0.83
N ASN A 92 2.08 0.27 1.31
CA ASN A 92 1.99 0.76 2.68
C ASN A 92 1.09 -0.13 3.57
N ALA A 93 0.14 -0.87 3.01
CA ALA A 93 -0.69 -1.77 3.80
C ALA A 93 0.16 -2.78 4.57
N GLY A 94 -0.18 -3.01 5.82
CA GLY A 94 0.50 -3.97 6.68
C GLY A 94 -0.06 -3.93 8.09
N VAL A 95 0.24 -4.95 8.87
CA VAL A 95 -0.20 -5.12 10.26
C VAL A 95 0.96 -5.38 11.20
N ALA A 96 0.79 -4.95 12.46
CA ALA A 96 1.67 -5.28 13.56
C ALA A 96 0.82 -5.18 14.84
N TYR A 97 0.31 -6.31 15.34
CA TYR A 97 -0.63 -6.33 16.45
C TYR A 97 -0.16 -7.16 17.64
N THR A 98 0.95 -7.87 17.53
CA THR A 98 1.55 -8.63 18.63
C THR A 98 3.07 -8.63 18.54
N TYR A 99 3.74 -8.67 19.69
CA TYR A 99 5.19 -8.58 19.80
C TYR A 99 5.73 -9.57 20.84
N PRO A 100 5.46 -10.88 20.71
CA PRO A 100 5.94 -11.89 21.65
C PRO A 100 7.43 -12.14 21.47
N SER A 101 8.04 -12.80 22.47
CA SER A 101 9.33 -13.45 22.25
C SER A 101 9.16 -14.64 21.28
N VAL A 102 10.25 -15.08 20.65
CA VAL A 102 10.20 -16.25 19.74
C VAL A 102 9.67 -17.51 20.46
N ALA A 103 10.00 -17.66 21.77
CA ALA A 103 9.54 -18.78 22.58
C ALA A 103 8.02 -18.77 22.82
N GLU A 104 7.38 -17.62 22.75
CA GLU A 104 5.96 -17.43 23.05
C GLU A 104 5.12 -17.18 21.79
N LEU A 105 5.78 -17.06 20.63
CA LEU A 105 5.12 -16.76 19.35
C LEU A 105 4.18 -17.88 18.93
N LYS A 106 2.90 -17.55 18.78
CA LYS A 106 1.92 -18.47 18.20
C LYS A 106 2.02 -18.45 16.68
N LEU A 107 1.99 -19.62 16.05
CA LEU A 107 2.09 -19.75 14.60
C LEU A 107 0.93 -19.03 13.87
N ASP A 108 -0.25 -18.93 14.50
CA ASP A 108 -1.38 -18.22 13.89
C ASP A 108 -1.14 -16.70 13.88
N ASP A 109 -0.50 -16.14 14.89
CA ASP A 109 -0.07 -14.75 14.89
C ASP A 109 0.97 -14.50 13.79
N LEU A 110 1.93 -15.42 13.64
CA LEU A 110 2.91 -15.35 12.56
C LEU A 110 2.23 -15.40 11.18
N ARG A 111 1.32 -16.35 10.95
CA ARG A 111 0.55 -16.44 9.70
C ARG A 111 -0.24 -15.17 9.41
N GLY A 112 -0.88 -14.60 10.45
CA GLY A 112 -1.64 -13.35 10.35
C GLY A 112 -0.79 -12.15 9.94
N HIS A 113 0.51 -12.13 10.28
CA HIS A 113 1.43 -11.10 9.82
C HIS A 113 1.98 -11.40 8.42
N MET A 114 2.29 -12.66 8.11
CA MET A 114 2.84 -13.06 6.81
C MET A 114 1.90 -12.73 5.66
N GLY A 115 0.59 -12.96 5.85
CA GLY A 115 -0.41 -12.64 4.83
C GLY A 115 -0.26 -11.22 4.27
N PRO A 116 -0.61 -10.20 5.04
CA PRO A 116 -0.59 -8.82 4.53
C PRO A 116 0.81 -8.24 4.33
N ASN A 117 1.80 -8.62 5.17
CA ASN A 117 3.12 -7.97 5.15
C ASN A 117 4.09 -8.57 4.13
N VAL A 118 3.90 -9.84 3.75
CA VAL A 118 4.79 -10.54 2.81
C VAL A 118 4.03 -10.92 1.54
N TYR A 119 2.99 -11.75 1.66
CA TYR A 119 2.27 -12.23 0.47
C TYR A 119 1.55 -11.08 -0.24
N GLY A 120 0.85 -10.22 0.49
CA GLY A 120 0.19 -9.04 -0.06
C GLY A 120 1.14 -8.05 -0.74
N PHE A 121 2.37 -7.94 -0.25
CA PHE A 121 3.42 -7.17 -0.92
C PHE A 121 3.81 -7.80 -2.27
N VAL A 122 4.02 -9.12 -2.29
CA VAL A 122 4.41 -9.84 -3.52
C VAL A 122 3.29 -9.78 -4.57
N THR A 123 2.04 -10.07 -4.17
CA THR A 123 0.89 -10.05 -5.08
C THR A 123 0.63 -8.65 -5.63
N LEU A 124 0.81 -7.60 -4.82
CA LEU A 124 0.72 -6.21 -5.28
C LEU A 124 1.77 -5.90 -6.35
N TYR A 125 3.04 -6.30 -6.12
CA TYR A 125 4.09 -6.10 -7.12
C TYR A 125 3.78 -6.82 -8.43
N GLN A 126 3.39 -8.09 -8.34
CA GLN A 126 3.03 -8.91 -9.51
C GLN A 126 1.89 -8.28 -10.30
N ALA A 127 0.84 -7.81 -9.63
CA ALA A 127 -0.32 -7.20 -10.27
C ALA A 127 0.01 -5.84 -10.92
N THR A 128 0.88 -5.04 -10.30
CA THR A 128 1.17 -3.66 -10.76
C THR A 128 2.32 -3.58 -11.77
N ARG A 129 3.18 -4.60 -11.84
CA ARG A 129 4.41 -4.59 -12.64
C ARG A 129 4.18 -4.21 -14.11
N ALA A 130 3.15 -4.78 -14.76
CA ALA A 130 2.88 -4.50 -16.17
C ALA A 130 2.47 -3.04 -16.43
N LEU A 131 1.78 -2.39 -15.48
CA LEU A 131 1.42 -0.97 -15.58
C LEU A 131 2.61 -0.06 -15.22
N LEU A 132 3.46 -0.45 -14.27
CA LEU A 132 4.71 0.27 -13.99
C LEU A 132 5.64 0.30 -15.20
N GLN A 133 5.74 -0.80 -15.95
CA GLN A 133 6.55 -0.87 -17.18
C GLN A 133 6.04 0.04 -18.31
N LYS A 134 4.79 0.51 -18.24
CA LYS A 134 4.21 1.45 -19.20
C LYS A 134 4.36 2.91 -18.80
N SER A 135 4.95 3.20 -17.65
CA SER A 135 5.24 4.57 -17.23
C SER A 135 6.13 5.26 -18.25
N GLN A 136 5.83 6.53 -18.52
CA GLN A 136 6.68 7.41 -19.34
C GLN A 136 7.79 8.08 -18.50
N ARG A 137 7.88 7.73 -17.22
CA ARG A 137 8.86 8.21 -16.25
C ARG A 137 9.63 7.01 -15.70
N GLU A 138 10.62 7.26 -14.86
CA GLU A 138 11.23 6.19 -14.06
C GLU A 138 10.18 5.66 -13.06
N PRO A 139 9.71 4.41 -13.22
CA PRO A 139 8.67 3.86 -12.36
C PRO A 139 9.23 3.52 -10.98
N ILE A 140 8.43 3.78 -9.95
CA ILE A 140 8.81 3.52 -8.55
C ILE A 140 7.86 2.50 -7.94
N PHE A 141 8.40 1.40 -7.42
CA PHE A 141 7.71 0.50 -6.49
C PHE A 141 8.43 0.54 -5.16
N THR A 142 7.78 1.04 -4.11
CA THR A 142 8.41 1.23 -2.80
C THR A 142 7.58 0.65 -1.67
N PRO A 143 8.16 -0.20 -0.79
CA PRO A 143 7.52 -0.62 0.45
C PRO A 143 7.69 0.44 1.54
N ILE A 144 6.72 0.51 2.45
CA ILE A 144 6.90 1.19 3.72
C ILE A 144 7.45 0.15 4.72
N GLY A 145 8.72 0.29 5.01
CA GLY A 145 9.44 -0.56 5.96
C GLY A 145 9.50 0.04 7.37
N SER A 146 10.30 -0.58 8.21
CA SER A 146 10.59 -0.13 9.58
C SER A 146 12.08 -0.30 9.90
N SER A 147 12.62 0.56 10.75
CA SER A 147 13.98 0.42 11.29
C SER A 147 14.20 -0.93 11.98
N ALA A 148 13.14 -1.52 12.52
CA ALA A 148 13.21 -2.83 13.16
C ALA A 148 13.38 -4.01 12.18
N GLY A 149 13.25 -3.79 10.87
CA GLY A 149 13.66 -4.72 9.81
C GLY A 149 15.14 -4.64 9.46
N CYS A 150 15.89 -3.74 10.11
CA CYS A 150 17.33 -3.55 9.87
C CYS A 150 18.13 -4.44 10.84
N ILE A 151 19.06 -5.24 10.31
CA ILE A 151 19.93 -6.15 11.10
C ILE A 151 20.79 -5.36 12.12
N VAL A 152 21.07 -4.09 11.83
CA VAL A 152 21.90 -3.21 12.68
C VAL A 152 21.08 -2.56 13.82
N CYS A 153 19.77 -2.54 13.73
CA CYS A 153 18.89 -2.01 14.78
C CYS A 153 18.69 -3.04 15.90
N VAL A 154 19.77 -3.40 16.59
CA VAL A 154 19.70 -4.24 17.78
C VAL A 154 19.26 -3.36 18.94
N TYR A 155 17.97 -3.41 19.28
CA TYR A 155 17.53 -2.89 20.57
C TYR A 155 18.14 -3.76 21.70
N PRO A 156 18.80 -3.17 22.69
CA PRO A 156 19.36 -3.95 23.78
C PRO A 156 18.23 -4.63 24.54
N ALA A 157 18.40 -5.91 24.78
CA ALA A 157 17.87 -6.69 25.87
C ALA A 157 16.47 -7.32 25.78
N ASN A 158 15.75 -7.33 24.70
CA ASN A 158 14.69 -8.35 24.54
C ASN A 158 14.64 -8.78 23.08
N PHE A 159 14.97 -10.04 22.80
CA PHE A 159 14.77 -10.68 21.51
C PHE A 159 13.25 -10.76 21.23
N SER A 160 12.65 -9.64 20.88
CA SER A 160 11.34 -9.60 20.24
C SER A 160 11.56 -9.88 18.78
N LEU A 161 11.02 -10.97 18.29
CA LEU A 161 10.89 -11.16 16.85
C LEU A 161 9.86 -10.16 16.36
N TYR A 162 10.31 -8.98 15.95
CA TYR A 162 9.44 -8.06 15.25
C TYR A 162 9.19 -8.63 13.87
N ILE A 163 7.97 -9.10 13.63
CA ILE A 163 7.54 -9.48 12.28
C ILE A 163 7.27 -8.15 11.55
N HIS A 164 8.30 -7.69 10.86
CA HIS A 164 8.26 -6.42 10.14
C HIS A 164 7.93 -6.63 8.68
N ARG A 165 7.42 -5.56 8.10
CA ARG A 165 7.34 -5.43 6.64
C ARG A 165 8.72 -5.67 6.07
N VAL A 166 8.78 -6.50 5.06
CA VAL A 166 10.01 -6.70 4.29
C VAL A 166 10.35 -5.37 3.63
N SER A 167 11.47 -4.79 4.02
CA SER A 167 12.07 -3.63 3.36
C SER A 167 12.71 -4.05 2.04
#